data_7a64a150421cfc24d5f9842fe2399142
#
_entry.id   7a64a150421cfc24d5f9842fe2399142
#
_cell.length_a   1.000
_cell.length_b   1.000
_cell.length_c   1.000
_cell.angle_alpha   90.00
_cell.angle_beta   90.00
_cell.angle_gamma   90.00
#
_symmetry.space_group_name_H-M   'P 1'
#
loop_
_entity.id
_entity.type
_entity.pdbx_description
1 polymer ?
#
loop_
_entity_poly.entity_id
_entity_poly.type
_entity_poly.pdbx_seq_one_letter_code
_entity_poly.pdbx_strand_id
1 'polypeptide(L)'
;MGAEETSPLAARFAQLAQDCGTLPAMTFRGDERKATQTGDSTFAYDFAKFWRRVERVTAHLQSTWGVQPGDRVAWLGFNHELQLVTLMACARLGAVFLPLNFRLAVPELQQVMQDALPRLLVHDSHHADTARALQGAYLQHTHHDSLIATASPRALPLPAVHGELPLLLVYTSGTTGVPKGAVHTQAALLANARASAWAHDFVSGDKVLSTLPLFHVGGLCIQTLPALLAGAEVVLHPRFDPSAWLDEMHTSRPTLSLLVPATMRAVFEHSRWADTSLACLRGIMTGSSTVPVAYLETLHARGVPVGQVYGTTETGPVSIVLRLPDAMARVGASGWPHPQAQVKLIDAQGQEVGPGETGEVCIRAANLMRGYWRADGEPNMGLQGGWFHSGDLGQRAEDGCVTIVGRSKDMIISGGENIYPAEIENQLVTLPGVAENAVVGVADARWGEVPVAVLVRSPDPAGQDLSAEAVLAHLQSRIARFKLPRRVVFMDSLPKSALGKVLKPALQAQLVGANPSHVTGINP
;
A
#
# COMPACT_ATOMS: atom_id res chain seq x y z
N MET A 1 36.50 20.24 11.24
CA MET A 1 35.50 19.43 11.93
C MET A 1 34.51 19.03 10.86
N GLY A 2 34.53 17.75 10.44
CA GLY A 2 33.59 17.23 9.45
C GLY A 2 32.17 17.38 9.93
N ALA A 3 31.23 17.61 9.00
CA ALA A 3 29.82 17.55 9.30
C ALA A 3 29.55 16.20 9.98
N GLU A 4 29.02 16.24 11.20
CA GLU A 4 28.54 15.02 11.86
C GLU A 4 27.59 14.35 10.88
N GLU A 5 27.88 13.12 10.51
CA GLU A 5 27.00 12.31 9.66
C GLU A 5 25.70 12.08 10.43
N THR A 6 24.70 12.87 10.12
CA THR A 6 23.38 12.78 10.73
C THR A 6 22.39 12.15 9.76
N SER A 7 21.42 11.40 10.28
CA SER A 7 20.34 10.83 9.50
C SER A 7 19.72 11.86 8.56
N PRO A 8 19.79 11.70 7.22
CA PRO A 8 19.27 12.70 6.29
C PRO A 8 17.74 12.85 6.38
N LEU A 9 17.03 11.78 6.70
CA LEU A 9 15.58 11.81 6.89
C LEU A 9 15.21 12.55 8.19
N ALA A 10 15.91 12.26 9.30
CA ALA A 10 15.70 12.94 10.57
C ALA A 10 16.13 14.42 10.49
N ALA A 11 17.22 14.74 9.77
CA ALA A 11 17.67 16.11 9.55
C ALA A 11 16.62 16.93 8.79
N ARG A 12 15.99 16.37 7.75
CA ARG A 12 14.89 17.04 7.05
C ARG A 12 13.72 17.36 7.98
N PHE A 13 13.36 16.42 8.86
CA PHE A 13 12.25 16.64 9.81
C PHE A 13 12.62 17.64 10.92
N ALA A 14 13.86 17.60 11.41
CA ALA A 14 14.37 18.59 12.37
C ALA A 14 14.34 20.00 11.78
N GLN A 15 14.70 20.15 10.50
CA GLN A 15 14.60 21.43 9.79
C GLN A 15 13.15 21.92 9.73
N LEU A 16 12.18 21.07 9.41
CA LEU A 16 10.76 21.43 9.44
C LEU A 16 10.29 21.86 10.83
N ALA A 17 10.77 21.19 11.88
CA ALA A 17 10.45 21.56 13.26
C ALA A 17 11.01 22.96 13.65
N GLN A 18 12.09 23.39 13.01
CA GLN A 18 12.63 24.75 13.18
C GLN A 18 11.88 25.79 12.30
N ASP A 19 11.66 25.48 11.02
CA ASP A 19 11.09 26.41 10.05
C ASP A 19 9.57 26.60 10.22
N CYS A 20 8.87 25.49 10.55
CA CYS A 20 7.41 25.37 10.61
C CYS A 20 6.92 24.87 11.97
N GLY A 21 7.67 25.07 13.04
CA GLY A 21 7.48 24.44 14.34
C GLY A 21 6.07 24.57 14.94
N THR A 22 5.37 25.66 14.68
CA THR A 22 4.01 25.92 15.19
C THR A 22 2.89 25.43 14.25
N LEU A 23 3.24 25.04 13.01
CA LEU A 23 2.23 24.50 12.08
C LEU A 23 1.78 23.11 12.48
N PRO A 24 0.50 22.75 12.25
CA PRO A 24 0.00 21.41 12.48
C PRO A 24 0.80 20.37 11.69
N ALA A 25 1.30 19.36 12.37
CA ALA A 25 1.99 18.22 11.75
C ALA A 25 1.09 16.99 11.70
N MET A 26 0.39 16.70 12.81
CA MET A 26 -0.40 15.50 12.91
C MET A 26 -1.58 15.66 13.86
N THR A 27 -2.72 15.16 13.43
CA THR A 27 -3.91 14.92 14.25
C THR A 27 -4.19 13.41 14.26
N PHE A 28 -4.13 12.78 15.42
CA PHE A 28 -4.42 11.35 15.61
C PHE A 28 -5.81 11.15 16.21
N ARG A 29 -6.61 10.25 15.61
CA ARG A 29 -8.00 9.95 15.96
C ARG A 29 -8.16 8.59 16.64
N GLY A 30 -7.47 8.34 17.72
CA GLY A 30 -7.52 7.02 18.36
C GLY A 30 -6.87 6.94 19.73
N ASP A 31 -6.71 8.06 20.44
CA ASP A 31 -6.16 8.06 21.80
C ASP A 31 -7.23 7.57 22.79
N GLU A 32 -7.20 6.27 23.09
CA GLU A 32 -8.13 5.62 24.04
C GLU A 32 -8.01 6.20 25.46
N ARG A 33 -6.82 6.64 25.87
CA ARG A 33 -6.60 7.26 27.19
C ARG A 33 -7.31 8.60 27.30
N LYS A 34 -7.21 9.41 26.25
CA LYS A 34 -7.92 10.68 26.21
C LYS A 34 -9.42 10.47 26.10
N ALA A 35 -9.86 9.47 25.33
CA ALA A 35 -11.28 9.13 25.22
C ALA A 35 -11.90 8.76 26.58
N THR A 36 -11.19 8.02 27.44
CA THR A 36 -11.67 7.67 28.79
C THR A 36 -11.74 8.86 29.74
N GLN A 37 -10.93 9.89 29.52
CA GLN A 37 -10.88 11.08 30.39
C GLN A 37 -11.81 12.21 29.95
N THR A 38 -11.95 12.43 28.64
CA THR A 38 -12.63 13.59 28.08
C THR A 38 -13.74 13.26 27.07
N GLY A 39 -13.92 11.98 26.72
CA GLY A 39 -14.81 11.54 25.64
C GLY A 39 -14.27 11.82 24.24
N ASP A 40 -13.14 12.52 24.09
CA ASP A 40 -12.50 12.86 22.82
C ASP A 40 -11.19 12.07 22.64
N SER A 41 -11.11 11.23 21.61
CA SER A 41 -9.95 10.43 21.27
C SER A 41 -8.89 11.15 20.42
N THR A 42 -9.03 12.46 20.24
CA THR A 42 -8.16 13.24 19.34
C THR A 42 -6.90 13.72 20.04
N PHE A 43 -5.76 13.52 19.41
CA PHE A 43 -4.47 14.07 19.84
C PHE A 43 -3.81 14.83 18.69
N ALA A 44 -3.35 16.07 18.93
CA ALA A 44 -2.76 16.93 17.89
C ALA A 44 -1.36 17.41 18.25
N TYR A 45 -0.48 17.39 17.26
CA TYR A 45 0.89 17.89 17.34
C TYR A 45 1.12 18.99 16.31
N ASP A 46 1.87 20.01 16.69
CA ASP A 46 2.66 20.82 15.77
C ASP A 46 4.00 20.11 15.48
N PHE A 47 4.74 20.60 14.44
CA PHE A 47 6.02 20.00 14.05
C PHE A 47 7.05 20.01 15.19
N ALA A 48 7.10 21.08 16.00
CA ALA A 48 8.03 21.16 17.12
C ALA A 48 7.70 20.15 18.23
N LYS A 49 6.41 19.94 18.55
CA LYS A 49 6.00 18.93 19.53
C LYS A 49 6.25 17.52 19.02
N PHE A 50 5.97 17.26 17.73
CA PHE A 50 6.24 15.97 17.11
C PHE A 50 7.74 15.66 17.17
N TRP A 51 8.60 16.62 16.83
CA TRP A 51 10.06 16.43 16.89
C TRP A 51 10.56 16.15 18.31
N ARG A 52 10.11 16.92 19.32
CA ARG A 52 10.45 16.64 20.72
C ARG A 52 10.05 15.22 21.15
N ARG A 53 8.94 14.71 20.60
CA ARG A 53 8.52 13.32 20.84
C ARG A 53 9.50 12.33 20.21
N VAL A 54 9.94 12.60 18.98
CA VAL A 54 10.99 11.80 18.32
C VAL A 54 12.26 11.77 19.15
N GLU A 55 12.73 12.91 19.63
CA GLU A 55 13.93 12.99 20.48
C GLU A 55 13.79 12.16 21.76
N ARG A 56 12.65 12.26 22.40
CA ARG A 56 12.36 11.49 23.61
C ARG A 56 12.34 9.98 23.35
N VAL A 57 11.64 9.54 22.31
CA VAL A 57 11.58 8.11 21.94
C VAL A 57 12.97 7.61 21.53
N THR A 58 13.76 8.41 20.79
CA THR A 58 15.16 8.09 20.47
C THR A 58 15.96 7.79 21.72
N ALA A 59 15.90 8.68 22.73
CA ALA A 59 16.61 8.50 23.99
C ALA A 59 16.14 7.26 24.77
N HIS A 60 14.83 6.96 24.76
CA HIS A 60 14.29 5.74 25.37
C HIS A 60 14.76 4.48 24.66
N LEU A 61 14.68 4.42 23.32
CA LEU A 61 15.15 3.27 22.55
C LEU A 61 16.61 2.97 22.86
N GLN A 62 17.44 4.00 22.94
CA GLN A 62 18.88 3.86 23.19
C GLN A 62 19.19 3.51 24.65
N SER A 63 18.65 4.26 25.63
CA SER A 63 19.04 4.13 27.04
C SER A 63 18.30 3.04 27.80
N THR A 64 17.04 2.77 27.47
CA THR A 64 16.19 1.79 28.17
C THR A 64 16.24 0.42 27.53
N TRP A 65 16.11 0.36 26.19
CA TRP A 65 16.11 -0.91 25.44
C TRP A 65 17.43 -1.23 24.75
N GLY A 66 18.44 -0.34 24.86
CA GLY A 66 19.78 -0.55 24.35
C GLY A 66 19.83 -0.73 22.83
N VAL A 67 18.91 -0.10 22.08
CA VAL A 67 18.87 -0.18 20.61
C VAL A 67 20.13 0.45 20.03
N GLN A 68 20.80 -0.29 19.15
CA GLN A 68 22.03 0.08 18.47
C GLN A 68 21.81 0.21 16.96
N PRO A 69 22.72 0.84 16.20
CA PRO A 69 22.67 0.83 14.74
C PRO A 69 22.54 -0.60 14.19
N GLY A 70 21.66 -0.78 13.21
CA GLY A 70 21.36 -2.07 12.61
C GLY A 70 20.39 -2.96 13.36
N ASP A 71 20.02 -2.64 14.63
CA ASP A 71 18.98 -3.36 15.35
C ASP A 71 17.61 -3.14 14.70
N ARG A 72 16.76 -4.17 14.71
CA ARG A 72 15.37 -4.07 14.24
C ARG A 72 14.45 -3.77 15.41
N VAL A 73 13.61 -2.74 15.22
CA VAL A 73 12.51 -2.38 16.11
C VAL A 73 11.20 -2.70 15.42
N ALA A 74 10.54 -3.76 15.88
CA ALA A 74 9.29 -4.22 15.30
C ALA A 74 8.10 -3.48 15.93
N TRP A 75 7.06 -3.23 15.11
CA TRP A 75 5.79 -2.64 15.52
C TRP A 75 4.63 -3.59 15.18
N LEU A 76 3.85 -3.98 16.18
CA LEU A 76 2.66 -4.81 16.04
C LEU A 76 1.45 -4.07 16.61
N GLY A 77 0.65 -3.49 15.74
CA GLY A 77 -0.51 -2.70 16.16
C GLY A 77 -1.22 -1.99 15.02
N PHE A 78 -2.36 -1.40 15.34
CA PHE A 78 -3.05 -0.47 14.45
C PHE A 78 -2.18 0.76 14.18
N ASN A 79 -2.58 1.59 13.20
CA ASN A 79 -1.92 2.85 12.97
C ASN A 79 -1.92 3.68 14.24
N HIS A 80 -0.78 4.26 14.56
CA HIS A 80 -0.60 5.11 15.73
C HIS A 80 0.46 6.18 15.44
N GLU A 81 0.34 7.36 16.06
CA GLU A 81 1.32 8.42 15.88
C GLU A 81 2.72 8.01 16.37
N LEU A 82 2.78 7.18 17.41
CA LEU A 82 4.05 6.64 17.91
C LEU A 82 4.73 5.68 16.93
N GLN A 83 4.00 5.11 15.99
CA GLN A 83 4.60 4.30 14.92
C GLN A 83 5.50 5.16 14.03
N LEU A 84 5.03 6.35 13.63
CA LEU A 84 5.81 7.31 12.85
C LEU A 84 6.95 7.94 13.67
N VAL A 85 6.68 8.24 14.95
CA VAL A 85 7.71 8.69 15.90
C VAL A 85 8.81 7.64 16.06
N THR A 86 8.46 6.35 16.16
CA THR A 86 9.43 5.24 16.28
C THR A 86 10.25 5.07 14.99
N LEU A 87 9.62 5.18 13.83
CA LEU A 87 10.34 5.19 12.54
C LEU A 87 11.41 6.30 12.51
N MET A 88 11.03 7.52 12.93
CA MET A 88 11.97 8.65 12.95
C MET A 88 13.06 8.48 14.02
N ALA A 89 12.73 7.87 15.15
CA ALA A 89 13.72 7.53 16.18
C ALA A 89 14.72 6.47 15.69
N CYS A 90 14.25 5.45 14.95
CA CYS A 90 15.11 4.49 14.28
C CYS A 90 16.02 5.18 13.25
N ALA A 91 15.50 6.13 12.48
CA ALA A 91 16.31 6.92 11.54
C ALA A 91 17.47 7.63 12.24
N ARG A 92 17.23 8.23 13.42
CA ARG A 92 18.29 8.91 14.21
C ARG A 92 19.33 7.95 14.77
N LEU A 93 18.92 6.71 15.09
CA LEU A 93 19.80 5.70 15.68
C LEU A 93 20.50 4.80 14.65
N GLY A 94 20.19 4.92 13.35
CA GLY A 94 20.64 3.95 12.36
C GLY A 94 20.05 2.56 12.56
N ALA A 95 18.96 2.45 13.32
CA ALA A 95 18.19 1.23 13.52
C ALA A 95 17.19 1.01 12.38
N VAL A 96 16.66 -0.20 12.27
CA VAL A 96 15.72 -0.59 11.22
C VAL A 96 14.31 -0.72 11.80
N PHE A 97 13.36 0.02 11.27
CA PHE A 97 11.96 -0.08 11.62
C PHE A 97 11.29 -1.23 10.86
N LEU A 98 10.63 -2.14 11.58
CA LEU A 98 9.94 -3.31 11.05
C LEU A 98 8.44 -3.24 11.39
N PRO A 99 7.60 -2.63 10.56
CA PRO A 99 6.16 -2.64 10.78
C PRO A 99 5.57 -4.01 10.41
N LEU A 100 4.95 -4.68 11.38
CA LEU A 100 4.36 -6.00 11.20
C LEU A 100 2.91 -5.90 10.72
N ASN A 101 2.55 -6.74 9.79
CA ASN A 101 1.17 -6.89 9.37
C ASN A 101 0.36 -7.62 10.46
N PHE A 102 -0.37 -6.88 11.26
CA PHE A 102 -1.16 -7.39 12.40
C PHE A 102 -2.31 -8.34 11.99
N ARG A 103 -2.61 -8.45 10.70
CA ARG A 103 -3.65 -9.36 10.17
C ARG A 103 -3.14 -10.77 9.88
N LEU A 104 -1.83 -10.97 9.94
CA LEU A 104 -1.22 -12.28 9.78
C LEU A 104 -1.49 -13.16 11.01
N ALA A 105 -1.62 -14.45 10.77
CA ALA A 105 -1.70 -15.44 11.85
C ALA A 105 -0.36 -15.54 12.60
N VAL A 106 -0.41 -15.97 13.87
CA VAL A 106 0.80 -16.10 14.70
C VAL A 106 1.93 -16.90 14.03
N PRO A 107 1.69 -18.04 13.35
CA PRO A 107 2.77 -18.77 12.67
C PRO A 107 3.44 -17.98 11.54
N GLU A 108 2.68 -17.14 10.80
CA GLU A 108 3.22 -16.30 9.74
C GLU A 108 4.07 -15.16 10.34
N LEU A 109 3.59 -14.53 11.41
CA LEU A 109 4.35 -13.54 12.16
C LEU A 109 5.63 -14.13 12.76
N GLN A 110 5.58 -15.38 13.26
CA GLN A 110 6.77 -16.07 13.76
C GLN A 110 7.84 -16.25 12.68
N GLN A 111 7.45 -16.60 11.44
CA GLN A 111 8.39 -16.69 10.33
C GLN A 111 9.09 -15.35 10.04
N VAL A 112 8.31 -14.26 9.98
CA VAL A 112 8.85 -12.90 9.79
C VAL A 112 9.80 -12.52 10.92
N MET A 113 9.42 -12.79 12.17
CA MET A 113 10.22 -12.45 13.36
C MET A 113 11.50 -13.28 13.46
N GLN A 114 11.45 -14.57 13.06
CA GLN A 114 12.63 -15.44 13.02
C GLN A 114 13.63 -15.04 11.94
N ASP A 115 13.16 -14.53 10.81
CA ASP A 115 14.02 -14.02 9.74
C ASP A 115 14.60 -12.64 10.10
N ALA A 116 13.78 -11.74 10.63
CA ALA A 116 14.21 -10.38 10.96
C ALA A 116 14.99 -10.26 12.28
N LEU A 117 14.77 -11.15 13.25
CA LEU A 117 15.38 -11.17 14.58
C LEU A 117 15.34 -9.78 15.27
N PRO A 118 14.16 -9.22 15.55
CA PRO A 118 14.07 -7.90 16.14
C PRO A 118 14.57 -7.88 17.59
N ARG A 119 15.29 -6.80 17.93
CA ARG A 119 15.70 -6.53 19.30
C ARG A 119 14.53 -6.17 20.20
N LEU A 120 13.62 -5.33 19.68
CA LEU A 120 12.47 -4.84 20.42
C LEU A 120 11.20 -5.05 19.60
N LEU A 121 10.15 -5.60 20.24
CA LEU A 121 8.79 -5.62 19.74
C LEU A 121 7.95 -4.59 20.50
N VAL A 122 7.46 -3.58 19.81
CA VAL A 122 6.48 -2.61 20.32
C VAL A 122 5.08 -3.05 19.89
N HIS A 123 4.11 -3.04 20.81
CA HIS A 123 2.74 -3.45 20.49
C HIS A 123 1.71 -2.52 21.13
N ASP A 124 0.49 -2.53 20.61
CA ASP A 124 -0.68 -1.89 21.22
C ASP A 124 -1.42 -2.88 22.16
N SER A 125 -2.44 -2.38 22.85
CA SER A 125 -3.26 -3.18 23.78
C SER A 125 -4.01 -4.32 23.07
N HIS A 126 -4.49 -4.10 21.84
CA HIS A 126 -5.26 -5.07 21.08
C HIS A 126 -4.42 -6.29 20.67
N HIS A 127 -3.11 -6.12 20.51
CA HIS A 127 -2.19 -7.16 20.05
C HIS A 127 -1.28 -7.71 21.16
N ALA A 128 -1.57 -7.42 22.42
CA ALA A 128 -0.77 -7.89 23.56
C ALA A 128 -0.69 -9.41 23.66
N ASP A 129 -1.78 -10.14 23.36
CA ASP A 129 -1.81 -11.60 23.35
C ASP A 129 -1.00 -12.17 22.20
N THR A 130 -1.10 -11.57 21.01
CA THR A 130 -0.28 -11.92 19.85
C THR A 130 1.20 -11.68 20.15
N ALA A 131 1.55 -10.55 20.75
CA ALA A 131 2.93 -10.27 21.16
C ALA A 131 3.47 -11.32 22.15
N ARG A 132 2.68 -11.75 23.11
CA ARG A 132 3.05 -12.85 24.03
C ARG A 132 3.22 -14.18 23.31
N ALA A 133 2.35 -14.50 22.35
CA ALA A 133 2.47 -15.73 21.56
C ALA A 133 3.73 -15.77 20.66
N LEU A 134 4.31 -14.61 20.36
CA LEU A 134 5.58 -14.47 19.62
C LEU A 134 6.82 -14.52 20.53
N GLN A 135 6.69 -14.81 21.83
CA GLN A 135 7.80 -14.89 22.76
C GLN A 135 8.88 -15.85 22.29
N GLY A 136 10.14 -15.42 22.39
CA GLY A 136 11.29 -16.16 21.85
C GLY A 136 11.74 -15.74 20.45
N ALA A 137 10.91 -14.98 19.72
CA ALA A 137 11.24 -14.43 18.41
C ALA A 137 11.76 -12.96 18.47
N TYR A 138 11.94 -12.43 19.67
CA TYR A 138 12.49 -11.09 19.95
C TYR A 138 13.24 -11.10 21.29
N LEU A 139 14.14 -10.11 21.51
CA LEU A 139 14.89 -10.00 22.76
C LEU A 139 14.06 -9.33 23.87
N GLN A 140 13.28 -8.29 23.53
CA GLN A 140 12.48 -7.50 24.46
C GLN A 140 11.15 -7.11 23.81
N HIS A 141 10.11 -6.87 24.64
CA HIS A 141 8.85 -6.30 24.14
C HIS A 141 8.33 -5.23 25.10
N THR A 142 7.51 -4.31 24.58
CA THR A 142 6.90 -3.26 25.37
C THR A 142 5.59 -2.78 24.74
N HIS A 143 4.69 -2.30 25.59
CA HIS A 143 3.53 -1.53 25.13
C HIS A 143 3.98 -0.17 24.61
N HIS A 144 3.36 0.33 23.53
CA HIS A 144 3.77 1.60 22.91
C HIS A 144 3.78 2.81 23.88
N ASP A 145 2.91 2.79 24.90
CA ASP A 145 2.87 3.86 25.91
C ASP A 145 4.18 3.99 26.71
N SER A 146 4.91 2.89 26.87
CA SER A 146 6.20 2.90 27.56
C SER A 146 7.27 3.69 26.81
N LEU A 147 7.08 3.90 25.48
CA LEU A 147 7.98 4.73 24.67
C LEU A 147 7.96 6.21 25.09
N ILE A 148 6.90 6.64 25.77
CA ILE A 148 6.68 8.02 26.21
C ILE A 148 6.49 8.16 27.71
N ALA A 149 6.86 7.12 28.49
CA ALA A 149 6.75 7.12 29.94
C ALA A 149 7.32 8.40 30.58
N THR A 150 6.81 8.76 31.75
CA THR A 150 7.03 10.06 32.42
C THR A 150 8.48 10.35 32.81
N ALA A 151 9.32 9.32 33.02
CA ALA A 151 10.74 9.51 33.30
C ALA A 151 11.46 10.08 32.08
N SER A 152 12.24 11.15 32.27
CA SER A 152 13.10 11.67 31.20
C SER A 152 14.25 10.69 30.98
N PRO A 153 14.37 10.06 29.79
CA PRO A 153 15.47 9.16 29.53
C PRO A 153 16.79 9.92 29.48
N ARG A 154 17.88 9.24 29.83
CA ARG A 154 19.21 9.81 29.68
C ARG A 154 19.52 9.99 28.19
N ALA A 155 19.80 11.20 27.75
CA ALA A 155 20.32 11.44 26.42
C ALA A 155 21.74 10.87 26.31
N LEU A 156 21.98 10.03 25.31
CA LEU A 156 23.28 9.50 24.96
C LEU A 156 23.72 10.11 23.62
N PRO A 157 25.04 10.13 23.31
CA PRO A 157 25.51 10.55 21.99
C PRO A 157 24.83 9.73 20.88
N LEU A 158 24.42 10.41 19.83
CA LEU A 158 23.86 9.75 18.66
C LEU A 158 24.98 9.09 17.84
N PRO A 159 24.74 7.93 17.25
CA PRO A 159 25.68 7.33 16.32
C PRO A 159 25.77 8.13 15.02
N ALA A 160 26.86 7.98 14.29
CA ALA A 160 26.98 8.46 12.92
C ALA A 160 26.02 7.66 12.02
N VAL A 161 25.20 8.37 11.24
CA VAL A 161 24.17 7.76 10.37
C VAL A 161 24.27 8.39 8.99
N HIS A 162 24.29 7.57 7.94
CA HIS A 162 24.32 8.03 6.56
C HIS A 162 23.13 7.49 5.74
N GLY A 163 22.88 8.08 4.57
CA GLY A 163 21.69 7.81 3.77
C GLY A 163 21.52 6.36 3.31
N GLU A 164 22.63 5.61 3.15
CA GLU A 164 22.59 4.23 2.66
C GLU A 164 22.30 3.19 3.76
N LEU A 165 22.20 3.61 5.03
CA LEU A 165 21.80 2.68 6.09
C LEU A 165 20.34 2.26 5.91
N PRO A 166 20.03 0.95 6.09
CA PRO A 166 18.66 0.45 6.16
C PRO A 166 17.86 1.19 7.23
N LEU A 167 16.61 1.53 6.89
CA LEU A 167 15.70 2.15 7.84
C LEU A 167 14.35 1.44 7.91
N LEU A 168 13.81 0.99 6.79
CA LEU A 168 12.50 0.38 6.74
C LEU A 168 12.61 -1.02 6.15
N LEU A 169 12.07 -2.01 6.86
CA LEU A 169 12.01 -3.40 6.43
C LEU A 169 10.54 -3.82 6.33
N VAL A 170 10.04 -4.01 5.11
CA VAL A 170 8.64 -4.38 4.85
C VAL A 170 8.57 -5.78 4.24
N TYR A 171 7.88 -6.69 4.93
CA TYR A 171 7.67 -8.04 4.42
C TYR A 171 6.51 -8.11 3.44
N THR A 172 6.74 -8.81 2.34
CA THR A 172 5.74 -9.13 1.32
C THR A 172 5.51 -10.63 1.26
N SER A 173 4.29 -11.05 0.88
CA SER A 173 4.02 -12.45 0.57
C SER A 173 4.76 -12.82 -0.71
N GLY A 174 5.90 -13.49 -0.58
CA GLY A 174 6.66 -13.98 -1.73
C GLY A 174 5.82 -14.92 -2.61
N THR A 175 6.10 -14.95 -3.90
CA THR A 175 5.45 -15.87 -4.87
C THR A 175 5.70 -17.36 -4.53
N THR A 176 6.68 -17.63 -3.68
CA THR A 176 7.07 -18.97 -3.19
C THR A 176 6.39 -19.35 -1.87
N GLY A 177 5.52 -18.49 -1.32
CA GLY A 177 4.88 -18.69 -0.02
C GLY A 177 5.75 -18.32 1.19
N VAL A 178 7.05 -18.06 0.99
CA VAL A 178 7.95 -17.58 2.05
C VAL A 178 7.96 -16.05 2.02
N PRO A 179 7.69 -15.38 3.16
CA PRO A 179 7.76 -13.93 3.24
C PRO A 179 9.17 -13.40 2.89
N LYS A 180 9.23 -12.29 2.14
CA LYS A 180 10.48 -11.61 1.78
C LYS A 180 10.47 -10.19 2.31
N GLY A 181 11.49 -9.79 3.04
CA GLY A 181 11.63 -8.45 3.59
C GLY A 181 12.32 -7.51 2.61
N ALA A 182 11.61 -6.54 2.04
CA ALA A 182 12.20 -5.48 1.23
C ALA A 182 12.85 -4.42 2.13
N VAL A 183 14.13 -4.13 1.88
CA VAL A 183 14.94 -3.20 2.67
C VAL A 183 15.00 -1.84 1.98
N HIS A 184 14.50 -0.80 2.64
CA HIS A 184 14.62 0.58 2.18
C HIS A 184 15.64 1.35 3.01
N THR A 185 16.56 2.03 2.34
CA THR A 185 17.52 2.94 2.97
C THR A 185 16.87 4.29 3.27
N GLN A 186 17.50 5.09 4.10
CA GLN A 186 17.05 6.47 4.35
C GLN A 186 17.04 7.31 3.06
N ALA A 187 18.06 7.15 2.21
CA ALA A 187 18.14 7.83 0.93
C ALA A 187 17.01 7.43 -0.02
N ALA A 188 16.70 6.13 -0.08
CA ALA A 188 15.58 5.62 -0.90
C ALA A 188 14.22 6.17 -0.42
N LEU A 189 13.99 6.22 0.89
CA LEU A 189 12.75 6.79 1.44
C LEU A 189 12.64 8.30 1.18
N LEU A 190 13.74 9.06 1.25
CA LEU A 190 13.75 10.47 0.87
C LEU A 190 13.51 10.67 -0.63
N ALA A 191 14.11 9.84 -1.48
CA ALA A 191 13.87 9.87 -2.92
C ALA A 191 12.38 9.58 -3.21
N ASN A 192 11.80 8.58 -2.54
CA ASN A 192 10.37 8.30 -2.65
C ASN A 192 9.51 9.46 -2.14
N ALA A 193 9.88 10.11 -1.04
CA ALA A 193 9.15 11.27 -0.55
C ALA A 193 9.17 12.45 -1.54
N ARG A 194 10.28 12.67 -2.25
CA ARG A 194 10.37 13.67 -3.33
C ARG A 194 9.51 13.30 -4.53
N ALA A 195 9.53 12.02 -4.94
CA ALA A 195 8.66 11.52 -6.01
C ALA A 195 7.18 11.69 -5.64
N SER A 196 6.82 11.38 -4.40
CA SER A 196 5.48 11.59 -3.87
C SER A 196 5.11 13.07 -3.78
N ALA A 197 6.02 13.93 -3.34
CA ALA A 197 5.76 15.38 -3.30
C ALA A 197 5.43 15.93 -4.69
N TRP A 198 6.16 15.49 -5.72
CA TRP A 198 5.85 15.81 -7.11
C TRP A 198 4.50 15.20 -7.56
N ALA A 199 4.21 13.97 -7.16
CA ALA A 199 2.98 13.27 -7.54
C ALA A 199 1.72 13.97 -7.02
N HIS A 200 1.80 14.52 -5.81
CA HIS A 200 0.68 15.12 -5.10
C HIS A 200 0.64 16.65 -5.17
N ASP A 201 1.71 17.29 -5.65
CA ASP A 201 1.90 18.76 -5.55
C ASP A 201 1.60 19.25 -4.12
N PHE A 202 2.24 18.66 -3.11
CA PHE A 202 2.03 19.09 -1.73
C PHE A 202 2.35 20.56 -1.55
N VAL A 203 1.41 21.27 -0.94
CA VAL A 203 1.54 22.68 -0.59
C VAL A 203 1.40 22.88 0.91
N SER A 204 1.94 24.00 1.40
CA SER A 204 1.72 24.43 2.78
C SER A 204 0.23 24.62 3.02
N GLY A 205 -0.33 23.93 4.00
CA GLY A 205 -1.77 23.93 4.30
C GLY A 205 -2.52 22.71 3.76
N ASP A 206 -1.87 21.83 2.99
CA ASP A 206 -2.47 20.52 2.71
C ASP A 206 -2.69 19.74 3.99
N LYS A 207 -3.82 19.03 4.01
CA LYS A 207 -4.21 18.12 5.06
C LYS A 207 -4.52 16.76 4.46
N VAL A 208 -3.73 15.77 4.82
CA VAL A 208 -3.82 14.40 4.27
C VAL A 208 -4.57 13.49 5.24
N LEU A 209 -5.70 12.94 4.82
CA LEU A 209 -6.42 11.93 5.58
C LEU A 209 -5.82 10.55 5.35
N SER A 210 -5.09 10.04 6.34
CA SER A 210 -4.39 8.76 6.31
C SER A 210 -5.17 7.69 7.09
N THR A 211 -5.73 6.73 6.38
CA THR A 211 -6.55 5.64 6.93
C THR A 211 -6.06 4.24 6.53
N LEU A 212 -5.14 4.17 5.55
CA LEU A 212 -4.56 2.90 5.13
C LEU A 212 -3.51 2.41 6.12
N PRO A 213 -3.28 1.07 6.20
CA PRO A 213 -2.33 0.50 7.15
C PRO A 213 -0.90 0.99 6.94
N LEU A 214 -0.26 1.50 7.99
CA LEU A 214 1.14 1.97 7.96
C LEU A 214 2.17 0.84 7.98
N PHE A 215 1.77 -0.41 8.18
CA PHE A 215 2.67 -1.55 8.00
C PHE A 215 2.96 -1.84 6.53
N HIS A 216 2.20 -1.23 5.63
CA HIS A 216 2.37 -1.37 4.18
C HIS A 216 2.88 -0.06 3.56
N VAL A 217 3.77 -0.17 2.57
CA VAL A 217 4.32 0.99 1.86
C VAL A 217 3.24 1.87 1.23
N GLY A 218 2.09 1.31 0.83
CA GLY A 218 0.95 2.06 0.32
C GLY A 218 0.43 3.08 1.34
N GLY A 219 0.21 2.67 2.58
CA GLY A 219 -0.25 3.56 3.65
C GLY A 219 0.86 4.49 4.17
N LEU A 220 2.09 3.97 4.29
CA LEU A 220 3.20 4.72 4.86
C LEU A 220 3.88 5.65 3.85
N CYS A 221 4.20 5.14 2.65
CA CYS A 221 5.16 5.76 1.73
C CYS A 221 4.52 6.50 0.54
N ILE A 222 3.20 6.31 0.26
CA ILE A 222 2.55 7.08 -0.81
C ILE A 222 2.18 8.49 -0.33
N GLN A 223 1.54 8.65 0.82
CA GLN A 223 1.12 9.97 1.30
C GLN A 223 1.63 10.30 2.70
N THR A 224 1.51 9.39 3.68
CA THR A 224 1.64 9.72 5.10
C THR A 224 3.03 10.29 5.47
N LEU A 225 4.09 9.53 5.25
CA LEU A 225 5.46 10.00 5.51
C LEU A 225 5.87 11.14 4.56
N PRO A 226 5.59 11.06 3.25
CA PRO A 226 5.89 12.17 2.34
C PRO A 226 5.20 13.48 2.68
N ALA A 227 3.92 13.47 3.10
CA ALA A 227 3.19 14.66 3.52
C ALA A 227 3.87 15.34 4.72
N LEU A 228 4.22 14.58 5.74
CA LEU A 228 4.97 15.09 6.89
C LEU A 228 6.32 15.71 6.47
N LEU A 229 7.07 15.05 5.58
CA LEU A 229 8.36 15.55 5.08
C LEU A 229 8.23 16.76 4.15
N ALA A 230 7.04 16.97 3.57
CA ALA A 230 6.70 18.16 2.80
C ALA A 230 6.18 19.33 3.64
N GLY A 231 5.89 19.11 4.94
CA GLY A 231 5.36 20.13 5.84
C GLY A 231 3.82 20.21 5.86
N ALA A 232 3.14 19.19 5.32
CA ALA A 232 1.68 19.09 5.36
C ALA A 232 1.19 18.40 6.65
N GLU A 233 -0.05 18.68 7.05
CA GLU A 233 -0.70 18.03 8.17
C GLU A 233 -1.18 16.62 7.78
N VAL A 234 -1.00 15.64 8.66
CA VAL A 234 -1.57 14.29 8.54
C VAL A 234 -2.67 14.10 9.58
N VAL A 235 -3.88 13.78 9.13
CA VAL A 235 -4.97 13.28 9.97
C VAL A 235 -4.92 11.76 9.92
N LEU A 236 -4.48 11.14 11.01
CA LEU A 236 -4.22 9.71 11.09
C LEU A 236 -5.33 8.98 11.84
N HIS A 237 -5.92 7.98 11.22
CA HIS A 237 -6.85 7.05 11.84
C HIS A 237 -6.17 5.71 12.15
N PRO A 238 -6.55 5.03 13.26
CA PRO A 238 -6.02 3.70 13.59
C PRO A 238 -6.25 2.67 12.49
N ARG A 239 -7.38 2.79 11.81
CA ARG A 239 -7.80 1.94 10.69
C ARG A 239 -8.86 2.65 9.87
N PHE A 240 -9.08 2.17 8.66
CA PHE A 240 -10.15 2.67 7.80
C PHE A 240 -11.52 2.30 8.37
N ASP A 241 -12.40 3.29 8.44
CA ASP A 241 -13.83 3.17 8.68
C ASP A 241 -14.56 4.14 7.76
N PRO A 242 -15.55 3.70 6.94
CA PRO A 242 -16.21 4.56 5.96
C PRO A 242 -17.00 5.69 6.60
N SER A 243 -17.64 5.46 7.76
CA SER A 243 -18.35 6.49 8.49
C SER A 243 -17.42 7.59 8.99
N ALA A 244 -16.32 7.19 9.63
CA ALA A 244 -15.31 8.12 10.12
C ALA A 244 -14.62 8.89 8.97
N TRP A 245 -14.36 8.23 7.82
CA TRP A 245 -13.82 8.90 6.63
C TRP A 245 -14.76 10.00 6.12
N LEU A 246 -16.09 9.73 6.06
CA LEU A 246 -17.10 10.72 5.68
C LEU A 246 -17.23 11.85 6.71
N ASP A 247 -17.10 11.55 8.02
CA ASP A 247 -17.11 12.57 9.07
C ASP A 247 -15.95 13.57 8.93
N GLU A 248 -14.77 13.10 8.50
CA GLU A 248 -13.61 13.98 8.30
C GLU A 248 -13.81 15.00 7.18
N MET A 249 -14.69 14.75 6.22
CA MET A 249 -15.04 15.75 5.18
C MET A 249 -15.64 17.04 5.77
N HIS A 250 -16.27 16.93 6.93
CA HIS A 250 -16.88 18.07 7.65
C HIS A 250 -16.00 18.55 8.80
N THR A 251 -15.30 17.65 9.51
CA THR A 251 -14.57 17.96 10.75
C THR A 251 -13.18 18.49 10.46
N SER A 252 -12.27 17.68 9.92
CA SER A 252 -10.90 18.11 9.61
C SER A 252 -10.78 18.75 8.22
N ARG A 253 -11.73 18.49 7.31
CA ARG A 253 -11.76 19.01 5.93
C ARG A 253 -10.45 18.71 5.19
N PRO A 254 -10.08 17.44 4.99
CA PRO A 254 -8.83 17.08 4.33
C PRO A 254 -8.83 17.57 2.87
N THR A 255 -7.64 17.92 2.37
CA THR A 255 -7.45 18.30 0.97
C THR A 255 -7.08 17.11 0.10
N LEU A 256 -6.50 16.08 0.69
CA LEU A 256 -6.07 14.85 0.02
C LEU A 256 -6.42 13.63 0.85
N SER A 257 -6.70 12.53 0.18
CA SER A 257 -6.83 11.20 0.77
C SER A 257 -6.28 10.14 -0.19
N LEU A 258 -5.94 8.96 0.34
CA LEU A 258 -5.54 7.79 -0.41
C LEU A 258 -6.54 6.67 -0.15
N LEU A 259 -7.21 6.22 -1.20
CA LEU A 259 -8.15 5.11 -1.14
C LEU A 259 -7.72 3.99 -2.10
N VAL A 260 -8.03 2.76 -1.73
CA VAL A 260 -7.92 1.59 -2.59
C VAL A 260 -9.32 1.09 -2.99
N PRO A 261 -9.48 0.24 -4.02
CA PRO A 261 -10.81 -0.16 -4.49
C PRO A 261 -11.76 -0.63 -3.39
N ALA A 262 -11.27 -1.43 -2.44
CA ALA A 262 -12.09 -1.92 -1.33
C ALA A 262 -12.61 -0.79 -0.41
N THR A 263 -11.77 0.22 -0.14
CA THR A 263 -12.17 1.37 0.68
C THR A 263 -13.05 2.35 -0.09
N MET A 264 -12.80 2.54 -1.40
CA MET A 264 -13.70 3.32 -2.28
C MET A 264 -15.10 2.72 -2.27
N ARG A 265 -15.20 1.41 -2.50
CA ARG A 265 -16.48 0.70 -2.49
C ARG A 265 -17.21 0.88 -1.15
N ALA A 266 -16.53 0.67 -0.03
CA ALA A 266 -17.15 0.82 1.29
C ALA A 266 -17.66 2.26 1.54
N VAL A 267 -16.99 3.28 0.99
CA VAL A 267 -17.48 4.67 1.02
C VAL A 267 -18.69 4.86 0.13
N PHE A 268 -18.69 4.32 -1.10
CA PHE A 268 -19.80 4.45 -2.06
C PHE A 268 -21.07 3.76 -1.58
N GLU A 269 -20.94 2.61 -0.92
CA GLU A 269 -22.06 1.83 -0.37
C GLU A 269 -22.59 2.41 0.95
N HIS A 270 -21.91 3.38 1.56
CA HIS A 270 -22.33 3.97 2.82
C HIS A 270 -23.56 4.87 2.63
N SER A 271 -24.55 4.77 3.52
CA SER A 271 -25.84 5.51 3.41
C SER A 271 -25.68 7.03 3.32
N ARG A 272 -24.63 7.60 3.92
CA ARG A 272 -24.34 9.04 3.87
C ARG A 272 -23.54 9.49 2.63
N TRP A 273 -23.14 8.56 1.77
CA TRP A 273 -22.32 8.91 0.60
C TRP A 273 -22.93 10.01 -0.26
N ALA A 274 -24.24 9.88 -0.60
CA ALA A 274 -24.90 10.84 -1.47
C ALA A 274 -24.94 12.26 -0.88
N ASP A 275 -25.11 12.38 0.43
CA ASP A 275 -25.34 13.65 1.13
C ASP A 275 -24.04 14.30 1.66
N THR A 276 -22.91 13.56 1.69
CA THR A 276 -21.65 14.12 2.19
C THR A 276 -20.96 14.98 1.13
N SER A 277 -20.70 16.24 1.42
CA SER A 277 -19.93 17.12 0.53
C SER A 277 -18.47 16.73 0.50
N LEU A 278 -17.90 16.58 -0.70
CA LEU A 278 -16.47 16.32 -0.93
C LEU A 278 -15.68 17.58 -1.33
N ALA A 279 -16.28 18.75 -1.23
CA ALA A 279 -15.71 20.02 -1.73
C ALA A 279 -14.41 20.44 -1.04
N CYS A 280 -14.05 19.84 0.09
CA CYS A 280 -12.73 20.07 0.73
C CYS A 280 -11.59 19.36 0.00
N LEU A 281 -11.88 18.24 -0.69
CA LEU A 281 -10.87 17.46 -1.39
C LEU A 281 -10.46 18.14 -2.71
N ARG A 282 -9.19 18.43 -2.86
CA ARG A 282 -8.61 18.79 -4.17
C ARG A 282 -8.31 17.56 -5.02
N GLY A 283 -8.29 16.37 -4.40
CA GLY A 283 -8.18 15.10 -5.08
C GLY A 283 -8.02 13.91 -4.16
N ILE A 284 -8.23 12.74 -4.72
CA ILE A 284 -7.93 11.45 -4.11
C ILE A 284 -6.83 10.79 -4.93
N MET A 285 -5.88 10.14 -4.27
CA MET A 285 -4.95 9.23 -4.94
C MET A 285 -5.38 7.79 -4.72
N THR A 286 -5.03 6.94 -5.66
CA THR A 286 -5.27 5.50 -5.56
C THR A 286 -4.07 4.72 -6.07
N GLY A 287 -3.99 3.43 -5.73
CA GLY A 287 -2.91 2.55 -6.15
C GLY A 287 -2.96 1.20 -5.45
N SER A 288 -1.85 0.49 -5.44
CA SER A 288 -1.66 -0.83 -4.81
C SER A 288 -2.40 -1.99 -5.49
N SER A 289 -3.41 -1.76 -6.31
CA SER A 289 -4.13 -2.76 -7.10
C SER A 289 -4.79 -2.09 -8.31
N THR A 290 -5.24 -2.91 -9.28
CA THR A 290 -6.04 -2.42 -10.40
C THR A 290 -7.32 -1.77 -9.87
N VAL A 291 -7.59 -0.55 -10.32
CA VAL A 291 -8.76 0.22 -9.90
C VAL A 291 -9.81 0.17 -11.00
N PRO A 292 -11.05 -0.27 -10.69
CA PRO A 292 -12.13 -0.26 -11.66
C PRO A 292 -12.41 1.16 -12.18
N VAL A 293 -12.50 1.32 -13.49
CA VAL A 293 -12.76 2.62 -14.14
C VAL A 293 -14.05 3.25 -13.60
N ALA A 294 -15.08 2.46 -13.37
CA ALA A 294 -16.35 2.93 -12.81
C ALA A 294 -16.21 3.62 -11.43
N TYR A 295 -15.22 3.20 -10.61
CA TYR A 295 -14.96 3.85 -9.32
C TYR A 295 -14.31 5.23 -9.50
N LEU A 296 -13.44 5.36 -10.49
CA LEU A 296 -12.83 6.65 -10.84
C LEU A 296 -13.91 7.61 -11.35
N GLU A 297 -14.76 7.16 -12.26
CA GLU A 297 -15.87 7.92 -12.83
C GLU A 297 -16.88 8.36 -11.75
N THR A 298 -17.15 7.51 -10.74
CA THR A 298 -18.03 7.85 -9.61
C THR A 298 -17.50 9.06 -8.82
N LEU A 299 -16.22 9.16 -8.59
CA LEU A 299 -15.60 10.32 -7.92
C LEU A 299 -15.48 11.52 -8.84
N HIS A 300 -15.13 11.31 -10.11
CA HIS A 300 -15.06 12.36 -11.12
C HIS A 300 -16.41 13.05 -11.32
N ALA A 301 -17.52 12.29 -11.34
CA ALA A 301 -18.88 12.83 -11.42
C ALA A 301 -19.23 13.76 -10.24
N ARG A 302 -18.52 13.62 -9.11
CA ARG A 302 -18.63 14.49 -7.94
C ARG A 302 -17.60 15.62 -7.90
N GLY A 303 -16.87 15.84 -9.01
CA GLY A 303 -15.87 16.88 -9.15
C GLY A 303 -14.54 16.59 -8.42
N VAL A 304 -14.30 15.36 -7.97
CA VAL A 304 -13.07 14.96 -7.28
C VAL A 304 -12.15 14.21 -8.25
N PRO A 305 -11.02 14.79 -8.70
CA PRO A 305 -10.07 14.09 -9.54
C PRO A 305 -9.40 12.96 -8.77
N VAL A 306 -9.18 11.82 -9.44
CA VAL A 306 -8.54 10.65 -8.86
C VAL A 306 -7.24 10.36 -9.59
N GLY A 307 -6.12 10.74 -8.98
CA GLY A 307 -4.80 10.38 -9.48
C GLY A 307 -4.44 8.92 -9.15
N GLN A 308 -3.49 8.36 -9.88
CA GLN A 308 -3.03 6.99 -9.68
C GLN A 308 -1.55 6.95 -9.38
N VAL A 309 -1.15 6.08 -8.45
CA VAL A 309 0.25 5.76 -8.16
C VAL A 309 0.48 4.28 -8.42
N TYR A 310 1.35 3.99 -9.36
CA TYR A 310 1.82 2.64 -9.62
C TYR A 310 3.24 2.46 -9.06
N GLY A 311 3.44 1.33 -8.43
CA GLY A 311 4.69 0.83 -7.91
C GLY A 311 4.46 -0.37 -7.00
N THR A 312 5.54 -0.98 -6.58
CA THR A 312 5.56 -2.15 -5.70
C THR A 312 6.27 -1.79 -4.38
N THR A 313 6.26 -2.71 -3.41
CA THR A 313 7.06 -2.53 -2.20
C THR A 313 8.53 -2.30 -2.54
N GLU A 314 9.04 -3.01 -3.52
CA GLU A 314 10.42 -2.96 -3.97
C GLU A 314 10.81 -1.62 -4.64
N THR A 315 9.83 -0.86 -5.09
CA THR A 315 10.07 0.42 -5.80
C THR A 315 9.74 1.66 -5.00
N GLY A 316 9.44 1.50 -3.73
CA GLY A 316 9.35 2.61 -2.83
C GLY A 316 8.00 3.16 -2.34
N PRO A 317 6.83 3.15 -2.93
CA PRO A 317 6.18 2.53 -4.11
C PRO A 317 5.84 3.51 -5.25
N VAL A 318 6.40 4.70 -5.30
CA VAL A 318 6.05 5.72 -6.29
C VAL A 318 6.96 5.61 -7.50
N SER A 319 6.46 5.07 -8.61
CA SER A 319 7.25 4.88 -9.84
C SER A 319 6.61 5.56 -11.05
N ILE A 320 5.34 5.29 -11.31
CA ILE A 320 4.55 5.87 -12.39
C ILE A 320 3.34 6.54 -11.75
N VAL A 321 3.01 7.75 -12.19
CA VAL A 321 1.96 8.56 -11.54
C VAL A 321 1.08 9.22 -12.59
N LEU A 322 -0.22 9.04 -12.46
CA LEU A 322 -1.23 9.91 -13.06
C LEU A 322 -1.56 10.99 -12.05
N ARG A 323 -1.10 12.22 -12.33
CA ARG A 323 -1.30 13.35 -11.42
C ARG A 323 -2.73 13.90 -11.51
N LEU A 324 -3.16 14.60 -10.47
CA LEU A 324 -4.53 15.14 -10.39
C LEU A 324 -4.94 16.01 -11.58
N PRO A 325 -4.08 16.89 -12.14
CA PRO A 325 -4.46 17.71 -13.31
C PRO A 325 -4.84 16.89 -14.55
N ASP A 326 -4.24 15.70 -14.70
CA ASP A 326 -4.45 14.84 -15.88
C ASP A 326 -5.50 13.75 -15.63
N ALA A 327 -5.94 13.58 -14.37
CA ALA A 327 -6.72 12.45 -13.93
C ALA A 327 -8.06 12.28 -14.66
N MET A 328 -8.77 13.38 -14.89
CA MET A 328 -10.09 13.33 -15.57
C MET A 328 -9.97 13.11 -17.08
N ALA A 329 -8.85 13.50 -17.68
CA ALA A 329 -8.61 13.32 -19.13
C ALA A 329 -8.04 11.94 -19.47
N ARG A 330 -7.47 11.23 -18.49
CA ARG A 330 -6.73 9.96 -18.68
C ARG A 330 -7.26 8.85 -17.75
N VAL A 331 -8.57 8.72 -17.68
CA VAL A 331 -9.23 7.72 -16.82
C VAL A 331 -8.72 6.31 -17.12
N GLY A 332 -8.27 5.60 -16.08
CA GLY A 332 -7.75 4.23 -16.20
C GLY A 332 -6.25 4.12 -16.55
N ALA A 333 -5.59 5.19 -16.98
CA ALA A 333 -4.15 5.21 -17.17
C ALA A 333 -3.41 5.21 -15.82
N SER A 334 -2.19 4.67 -15.79
CA SER A 334 -1.31 4.75 -14.63
C SER A 334 -0.44 6.02 -14.63
N GLY A 335 -0.31 6.68 -15.79
CA GLY A 335 0.36 7.97 -15.94
C GLY A 335 1.80 7.89 -16.45
N TRP A 336 2.66 8.77 -15.97
CA TRP A 336 4.05 8.90 -16.43
C TRP A 336 5.03 8.57 -15.31
N PRO A 337 6.26 8.12 -15.64
CA PRO A 337 7.34 8.01 -14.65
C PRO A 337 7.55 9.34 -13.93
N HIS A 338 7.80 9.31 -12.62
CA HIS A 338 8.20 10.53 -11.92
C HIS A 338 9.57 11.01 -12.44
N PRO A 339 9.92 12.31 -12.29
CA PRO A 339 11.09 12.90 -12.99
C PRO A 339 12.45 12.23 -12.73
N GLN A 340 12.57 11.49 -11.63
CA GLN A 340 13.81 10.79 -11.26
C GLN A 340 13.72 9.27 -11.53
N ALA A 341 12.65 8.78 -12.16
CA ALA A 341 12.49 7.39 -12.55
C ALA A 341 12.68 7.21 -14.06
N GLN A 342 13.31 6.10 -14.41
CA GLN A 342 13.35 5.60 -15.76
C GLN A 342 12.49 4.34 -15.81
N VAL A 343 11.66 4.25 -16.84
CA VAL A 343 10.78 3.11 -17.07
C VAL A 343 10.96 2.66 -18.50
N LYS A 344 11.15 1.37 -18.72
CA LYS A 344 11.10 0.73 -20.03
C LYS A 344 10.14 -0.45 -19.99
N LEU A 345 9.57 -0.78 -21.14
CA LEU A 345 8.74 -1.96 -21.33
C LEU A 345 9.48 -2.91 -22.27
N ILE A 346 9.63 -4.17 -21.87
CA ILE A 346 10.41 -5.15 -22.62
C ILE A 346 9.58 -6.40 -22.94
N ASP A 347 9.91 -7.02 -24.06
CA ASP A 347 9.39 -8.33 -24.44
C ASP A 347 10.09 -9.49 -23.70
N ALA A 348 9.72 -10.73 -24.01
CA ALA A 348 10.32 -11.93 -23.45
C ALA A 348 11.80 -12.13 -23.85
N GLN A 349 12.27 -11.45 -24.89
CA GLN A 349 13.66 -11.44 -25.35
C GLN A 349 14.48 -10.31 -24.72
N GLY A 350 13.86 -9.46 -23.87
CA GLY A 350 14.49 -8.34 -23.20
C GLY A 350 14.66 -7.10 -24.08
N GLN A 351 14.02 -7.07 -25.27
CA GLN A 351 14.02 -5.91 -26.18
C GLN A 351 12.92 -4.91 -25.76
N GLU A 352 13.20 -3.62 -25.87
CA GLU A 352 12.20 -2.59 -25.59
C GLU A 352 11.11 -2.62 -26.67
N VAL A 353 9.84 -2.67 -26.23
CA VAL A 353 8.67 -2.71 -27.12
C VAL A 353 8.27 -1.30 -27.57
N GLY A 354 7.61 -1.22 -28.73
CA GLY A 354 7.10 0.02 -29.31
C GLY A 354 5.84 0.56 -28.63
N PRO A 355 5.39 1.79 -28.98
CA PRO A 355 4.13 2.35 -28.50
C PRO A 355 2.94 1.43 -28.83
N GLY A 356 2.05 1.24 -27.85
CA GLY A 356 0.86 0.37 -27.97
C GLY A 356 1.13 -1.12 -27.78
N GLU A 357 2.39 -1.56 -27.81
CA GLU A 357 2.76 -2.94 -27.54
C GLU A 357 2.84 -3.21 -26.04
N THR A 358 2.56 -4.45 -25.65
CA THR A 358 2.62 -4.88 -24.24
C THR A 358 4.01 -5.42 -23.92
N GLY A 359 4.59 -4.92 -22.82
CA GLY A 359 5.87 -5.39 -22.31
C GLY A 359 5.92 -5.43 -20.78
N GLU A 360 6.91 -6.14 -20.23
CA GLU A 360 7.21 -6.12 -18.81
C GLU A 360 7.72 -4.74 -18.40
N VAL A 361 7.15 -4.19 -17.33
CA VAL A 361 7.54 -2.89 -16.77
C VAL A 361 8.83 -3.05 -15.95
N CYS A 362 9.91 -2.47 -16.46
CA CYS A 362 11.20 -2.42 -15.78
C CYS A 362 11.47 -1.00 -15.29
N ILE A 363 11.94 -0.87 -14.04
CA ILE A 363 12.09 0.40 -13.34
C ILE A 363 13.52 0.58 -12.87
N ARG A 364 14.05 1.79 -13.05
CA ARG A 364 15.32 2.24 -12.46
C ARG A 364 15.13 3.61 -11.84
N ALA A 365 15.30 3.72 -10.51
CA ALA A 365 15.06 4.94 -9.76
C ALA A 365 15.84 4.93 -8.43
N ALA A 366 16.02 6.11 -7.84
CA ALA A 366 16.72 6.26 -6.55
C ALA A 366 15.88 5.78 -5.33
N ASN A 367 14.57 5.58 -5.50
CA ASN A 367 13.68 5.09 -4.45
C ASN A 367 13.49 3.56 -4.45
N LEU A 368 14.23 2.83 -5.29
CA LEU A 368 14.24 1.36 -5.23
C LEU A 368 14.76 0.88 -3.88
N MET A 369 14.24 -0.28 -3.43
CA MET A 369 14.81 -0.99 -2.28
C MET A 369 16.28 -1.29 -2.50
N ARG A 370 17.05 -1.41 -1.41
CA ARG A 370 18.43 -1.90 -1.47
C ARG A 370 18.50 -3.37 -1.87
N GLY A 371 17.46 -4.14 -1.58
CA GLY A 371 17.32 -5.56 -1.86
C GLY A 371 16.45 -6.26 -0.83
N TYR A 372 16.35 -7.58 -0.93
CA TYR A 372 15.64 -8.38 0.05
C TYR A 372 16.54 -8.71 1.24
N TRP A 373 15.98 -8.62 2.43
CA TRP A 373 16.63 -8.91 3.70
C TRP A 373 17.23 -10.32 3.72
N ARG A 374 18.40 -10.42 4.30
CA ARG A 374 19.09 -11.67 4.60
C ARG A 374 19.72 -11.54 5.97
N ALA A 375 19.43 -12.49 6.84
CA ALA A 375 20.00 -12.51 8.19
C ALA A 375 21.54 -12.74 8.19
N ASP A 376 22.07 -13.31 7.10
CA ASP A 376 23.46 -13.77 6.94
C ASP A 376 24.32 -12.85 6.06
N GLY A 377 23.82 -11.73 5.55
CA GLY A 377 24.62 -10.89 4.67
C GLY A 377 23.92 -9.69 4.03
N GLU A 378 24.58 -9.15 3.01
CA GLU A 378 24.08 -8.02 2.25
C GLU A 378 22.79 -8.37 1.49
N PRO A 379 21.80 -7.45 1.47
CA PRO A 379 20.56 -7.65 0.73
C PRO A 379 20.78 -7.98 -0.73
N ASN A 380 20.09 -9.01 -1.24
CA ASN A 380 20.14 -9.33 -2.67
C ASN A 380 19.26 -8.37 -3.45
N MET A 381 19.85 -7.56 -4.30
CA MET A 381 19.17 -6.50 -5.07
C MET A 381 18.13 -7.03 -6.05
N GLY A 382 18.30 -8.25 -6.60
CA GLY A 382 17.39 -8.76 -7.63
C GLY A 382 17.34 -7.91 -8.90
N LEU A 383 18.29 -6.97 -9.09
CA LEU A 383 18.34 -6.10 -10.26
C LEU A 383 19.07 -6.79 -11.41
N GLN A 384 18.54 -6.63 -12.63
CA GLN A 384 19.19 -7.08 -13.85
C GLN A 384 19.70 -5.86 -14.62
N GLY A 385 21.02 -5.70 -14.73
CA GLY A 385 21.61 -4.54 -15.39
C GLY A 385 21.21 -3.19 -14.76
N GLY A 386 20.92 -3.15 -13.46
CA GLY A 386 20.48 -1.96 -12.75
C GLY A 386 18.96 -1.67 -12.86
N TRP A 387 18.19 -2.57 -13.43
CA TRP A 387 16.74 -2.46 -13.57
C TRP A 387 16.02 -3.45 -12.64
N PHE A 388 14.98 -2.98 -11.98
CA PHE A 388 14.03 -3.83 -11.28
C PHE A 388 12.97 -4.33 -12.25
N HIS A 389 12.84 -5.63 -12.36
CA HIS A 389 11.83 -6.33 -13.15
C HIS A 389 10.60 -6.54 -12.30
N SER A 390 9.51 -5.83 -12.62
CA SER A 390 8.32 -5.80 -11.76
C SER A 390 7.46 -7.07 -11.86
N GLY A 391 7.55 -7.80 -12.95
CA GLY A 391 6.62 -8.86 -13.32
C GLY A 391 5.23 -8.34 -13.69
N ASP A 392 5.03 -7.02 -13.74
CA ASP A 392 3.79 -6.40 -14.19
C ASP A 392 3.93 -6.04 -15.68
N LEU A 393 2.84 -6.14 -16.43
CA LEU A 393 2.75 -5.83 -17.85
C LEU A 393 2.10 -4.47 -18.05
N GLY A 394 2.63 -3.70 -18.98
CA GLY A 394 2.12 -2.39 -19.32
C GLY A 394 2.16 -2.12 -20.81
N GLN A 395 1.44 -1.10 -21.23
CA GLN A 395 1.49 -0.51 -22.56
C GLN A 395 1.86 0.96 -22.44
N ARG A 396 2.64 1.48 -23.39
CA ARG A 396 3.03 2.89 -23.43
C ARG A 396 2.39 3.55 -24.64
N ALA A 397 1.67 4.62 -24.44
CA ALA A 397 1.14 5.45 -25.52
C ALA A 397 2.26 6.29 -26.17
N GLU A 398 1.99 6.91 -27.34
CA GLU A 398 2.95 7.76 -28.07
C GLU A 398 3.45 8.95 -27.25
N ASP A 399 2.61 9.49 -26.34
CA ASP A 399 2.94 10.59 -25.44
C ASP A 399 3.72 10.13 -24.18
N GLY A 400 4.07 8.84 -24.09
CA GLY A 400 4.80 8.25 -22.98
C GLY A 400 3.93 7.83 -21.79
N CYS A 401 2.61 8.06 -21.83
CA CYS A 401 1.70 7.63 -20.78
C CYS A 401 1.65 6.10 -20.71
N VAL A 402 1.80 5.54 -19.52
CA VAL A 402 1.79 4.09 -19.29
C VAL A 402 0.45 3.68 -18.68
N THR A 403 -0.06 2.54 -19.16
CA THR A 403 -1.22 1.85 -18.57
C THR A 403 -0.78 0.44 -18.14
N ILE A 404 -0.97 0.09 -16.88
CA ILE A 404 -0.72 -1.27 -16.39
C ILE A 404 -1.89 -2.15 -16.79
N VAL A 405 -1.62 -3.23 -17.53
CA VAL A 405 -2.64 -4.14 -18.06
C VAL A 405 -2.78 -5.44 -17.27
N GLY A 406 -1.80 -5.78 -16.42
CA GLY A 406 -1.86 -6.96 -15.56
C GLY A 406 -0.52 -7.42 -15.07
N ARG A 407 -0.48 -8.66 -14.56
CA ARG A 407 0.76 -9.34 -14.20
C ARG A 407 1.11 -10.41 -15.19
N SER A 408 2.38 -10.56 -15.49
CA SER A 408 2.88 -11.60 -16.40
C SER A 408 2.41 -13.00 -15.96
N LYS A 409 2.50 -13.31 -14.68
CA LYS A 409 2.08 -14.59 -14.10
C LYS A 409 0.56 -14.80 -14.01
N ASP A 410 -0.24 -13.73 -14.10
CA ASP A 410 -1.70 -13.79 -14.04
C ASP A 410 -2.32 -13.73 -15.46
N MET A 411 -1.52 -13.46 -16.49
CA MET A 411 -1.93 -13.46 -17.88
C MET A 411 -2.32 -14.88 -18.30
N ILE A 412 -3.46 -15.01 -18.95
CA ILE A 412 -4.02 -16.29 -19.39
C ILE A 412 -3.67 -16.49 -20.86
N ILE A 413 -3.02 -17.60 -21.18
CA ILE A 413 -2.68 -17.93 -22.58
C ILE A 413 -3.68 -18.98 -23.08
N SER A 414 -4.67 -18.51 -23.84
CA SER A 414 -5.75 -19.34 -24.35
C SER A 414 -5.70 -19.46 -25.87
N GLY A 415 -5.35 -20.64 -26.38
CA GLY A 415 -5.26 -20.89 -27.84
C GLY A 415 -4.21 -20.01 -28.53
N GLY A 416 -3.18 -19.57 -27.82
CA GLY A 416 -2.14 -18.69 -28.36
C GLY A 416 -2.43 -17.19 -28.19
N GLU A 417 -3.62 -16.83 -27.69
CA GLU A 417 -4.01 -15.45 -27.43
C GLU A 417 -3.76 -15.07 -25.96
N ASN A 418 -3.20 -13.88 -25.73
CA ASN A 418 -2.99 -13.33 -24.41
C ASN A 418 -4.27 -12.64 -23.89
N ILE A 419 -4.79 -13.12 -22.77
CA ILE A 419 -5.97 -12.56 -22.11
C ILE A 419 -5.53 -11.96 -20.77
N TYR A 420 -5.83 -10.68 -20.58
CA TYR A 420 -5.52 -9.97 -19.34
C TYR A 420 -6.76 -9.97 -18.45
N PRO A 421 -6.71 -10.63 -17.26
CA PRO A 421 -7.85 -10.72 -16.36
C PRO A 421 -8.49 -9.39 -16.01
N ALA A 422 -7.68 -8.33 -15.82
CA ALA A 422 -8.16 -7.01 -15.45
C ALA A 422 -9.13 -6.40 -16.49
N GLU A 423 -8.98 -6.73 -17.77
CA GLU A 423 -9.86 -6.25 -18.83
C GLU A 423 -11.29 -6.81 -18.65
N ILE A 424 -11.40 -8.08 -18.29
CA ILE A 424 -12.68 -8.75 -18.03
C ILE A 424 -13.25 -8.29 -16.69
N GLU A 425 -12.42 -8.21 -15.66
CA GLU A 425 -12.77 -7.77 -14.32
C GLU A 425 -13.37 -6.37 -14.32
N ASN A 426 -12.82 -5.44 -15.11
CA ASN A 426 -13.33 -4.07 -15.27
C ASN A 426 -14.73 -4.03 -15.89
N GLN A 427 -15.09 -4.98 -16.75
CA GLN A 427 -16.44 -5.06 -17.29
C GLN A 427 -17.40 -5.66 -16.26
N LEU A 428 -16.96 -6.68 -15.54
CA LEU A 428 -17.81 -7.38 -14.56
C LEU A 428 -18.21 -6.48 -13.39
N VAL A 429 -17.36 -5.53 -12.98
CA VAL A 429 -17.69 -4.60 -11.88
C VAL A 429 -18.87 -3.68 -12.20
N THR A 430 -19.18 -3.47 -13.48
CA THR A 430 -20.31 -2.64 -13.94
C THR A 430 -21.64 -3.42 -14.02
N LEU A 431 -21.61 -4.74 -13.85
CA LEU A 431 -22.80 -5.58 -13.90
C LEU A 431 -23.56 -5.51 -12.57
N PRO A 432 -24.83 -5.05 -12.57
CA PRO A 432 -25.66 -5.08 -11.37
C PRO A 432 -25.71 -6.48 -10.75
N GLY A 433 -25.67 -6.55 -9.44
CA GLY A 433 -25.65 -7.83 -8.72
C GLY A 433 -24.25 -8.41 -8.46
N VAL A 434 -23.18 -7.81 -9.00
CA VAL A 434 -21.80 -8.20 -8.72
C VAL A 434 -21.26 -7.43 -7.52
N ALA A 435 -21.02 -8.13 -6.43
CA ALA A 435 -20.35 -7.57 -5.26
C ALA A 435 -18.84 -7.56 -5.44
N GLU A 436 -18.28 -8.67 -5.89
CA GLU A 436 -16.84 -8.83 -6.13
C GLU A 436 -16.64 -9.73 -7.34
N ASN A 437 -15.52 -9.55 -8.00
CA ASN A 437 -15.15 -10.42 -9.10
C ASN A 437 -13.64 -10.63 -9.18
N ALA A 438 -13.25 -11.75 -9.76
CA ALA A 438 -11.89 -12.03 -10.17
C ALA A 438 -11.92 -12.97 -11.38
N VAL A 439 -10.92 -12.83 -12.24
CA VAL A 439 -10.73 -13.74 -13.39
C VAL A 439 -9.39 -14.41 -13.26
N VAL A 440 -9.38 -15.73 -13.43
CA VAL A 440 -8.18 -16.57 -13.34
C VAL A 440 -8.11 -17.54 -14.52
N GLY A 441 -6.89 -17.89 -14.90
CA GLY A 441 -6.65 -18.98 -15.85
C GLY A 441 -6.81 -20.34 -15.20
N VAL A 442 -7.46 -21.26 -15.86
CA VAL A 442 -7.53 -22.67 -15.46
C VAL A 442 -7.08 -23.53 -16.63
N ALA A 443 -6.28 -24.55 -16.34
CA ALA A 443 -5.76 -25.45 -17.35
C ALA A 443 -6.89 -26.10 -18.18
N ASP A 444 -6.73 -26.13 -19.49
CA ASP A 444 -7.64 -26.71 -20.47
C ASP A 444 -6.88 -27.55 -21.48
N ALA A 445 -7.36 -28.76 -21.75
CA ALA A 445 -6.67 -29.71 -22.63
C ALA A 445 -6.59 -29.26 -24.11
N ARG A 446 -7.53 -28.40 -24.54
CA ARG A 446 -7.61 -27.92 -25.93
C ARG A 446 -6.94 -26.56 -26.13
N TRP A 447 -7.08 -25.68 -25.14
CA TRP A 447 -6.71 -24.26 -25.27
C TRP A 447 -5.46 -23.88 -24.47
N GLY A 448 -4.86 -24.85 -23.71
CA GLY A 448 -3.79 -24.61 -22.76
C GLY A 448 -4.34 -24.07 -21.46
N GLU A 449 -4.90 -22.86 -21.47
CA GLU A 449 -5.66 -22.27 -20.39
C GLU A 449 -6.96 -21.66 -20.90
N VAL A 450 -7.92 -21.52 -20.01
CA VAL A 450 -9.18 -20.78 -20.27
C VAL A 450 -9.50 -19.82 -19.13
N PRO A 451 -10.06 -18.64 -19.44
CA PRO A 451 -10.51 -17.72 -18.41
C PRO A 451 -11.74 -18.24 -17.67
N VAL A 452 -11.69 -18.17 -16.34
CA VAL A 452 -12.80 -18.47 -15.45
C VAL A 452 -13.12 -17.22 -14.64
N ALA A 453 -14.36 -16.74 -14.74
CA ALA A 453 -14.85 -15.64 -13.93
C ALA A 453 -15.39 -16.16 -12.61
N VAL A 454 -14.91 -15.63 -11.50
CA VAL A 454 -15.38 -15.96 -10.14
C VAL A 454 -16.01 -14.71 -9.53
N LEU A 455 -17.26 -14.82 -9.10
CA LEU A 455 -18.06 -13.69 -8.64
C LEU A 455 -18.62 -13.92 -7.24
N VAL A 456 -18.73 -12.87 -6.48
CA VAL A 456 -19.52 -12.79 -5.25
C VAL A 456 -20.77 -11.96 -5.60
N ARG A 457 -21.93 -12.49 -5.28
CA ARG A 457 -23.22 -11.81 -5.49
C ARG A 457 -23.39 -10.69 -4.46
N SER A 458 -23.97 -9.57 -4.86
CA SER A 458 -24.43 -8.56 -3.92
C SER A 458 -25.64 -9.08 -3.10
N PRO A 459 -25.86 -8.56 -1.88
CA PRO A 459 -26.95 -9.04 -1.03
C PRO A 459 -28.33 -8.52 -1.47
N ASP A 460 -28.38 -7.63 -2.45
CA ASP A 460 -29.60 -7.03 -3.00
C ASP A 460 -30.33 -7.98 -3.99
N PRO A 461 -31.56 -7.64 -4.44
CA PRO A 461 -32.31 -8.45 -5.41
C PRO A 461 -31.54 -8.71 -6.71
N ALA A 462 -30.76 -7.74 -7.21
CA ALA A 462 -29.99 -7.91 -8.44
C ALA A 462 -28.93 -9.00 -8.29
N GLY A 463 -28.32 -9.14 -7.10
CA GLY A 463 -27.38 -10.21 -6.82
C GLY A 463 -28.06 -11.58 -6.68
N GLN A 464 -29.26 -11.63 -6.10
CA GLN A 464 -30.01 -12.89 -5.97
C GLN A 464 -30.40 -13.46 -7.34
N ASP A 465 -30.74 -12.59 -8.29
CA ASP A 465 -31.16 -12.96 -9.65
C ASP A 465 -29.97 -13.12 -10.63
N LEU A 466 -28.74 -12.82 -10.20
CA LEU A 466 -27.56 -12.88 -11.08
C LEU A 466 -27.24 -14.31 -11.47
N SER A 467 -27.33 -14.60 -12.78
CA SER A 467 -27.01 -15.91 -13.36
C SER A 467 -25.71 -15.89 -14.17
N ALA A 468 -25.16 -17.05 -14.45
CA ALA A 468 -23.96 -17.19 -15.32
C ALA A 468 -24.24 -16.72 -16.75
N GLU A 469 -25.44 -16.94 -17.25
CA GLU A 469 -25.91 -16.48 -18.57
C GLU A 469 -25.94 -14.95 -18.63
N ALA A 470 -26.42 -14.29 -17.59
CA ALA A 470 -26.46 -12.83 -17.49
C ALA A 470 -25.04 -12.26 -17.49
N VAL A 471 -24.10 -12.89 -16.76
CA VAL A 471 -22.68 -12.52 -16.76
C VAL A 471 -22.08 -12.61 -18.16
N LEU A 472 -22.28 -13.72 -18.85
CA LEU A 472 -21.73 -13.92 -20.21
C LEU A 472 -22.39 -12.98 -21.22
N ALA A 473 -23.70 -12.78 -21.16
CA ALA A 473 -24.42 -11.84 -22.00
C ALA A 473 -23.90 -10.41 -21.83
N HIS A 474 -23.63 -9.99 -20.60
CA HIS A 474 -23.05 -8.67 -20.31
C HIS A 474 -21.67 -8.49 -20.96
N LEU A 475 -20.83 -9.53 -20.93
CA LEU A 475 -19.49 -9.49 -21.51
C LEU A 475 -19.48 -9.58 -23.04
N GLN A 476 -20.40 -10.33 -23.66
CA GLN A 476 -20.43 -10.59 -25.11
C GLN A 476 -20.48 -9.33 -25.97
N SER A 477 -21.12 -8.26 -25.47
CA SER A 477 -21.22 -6.97 -26.17
C SER A 477 -20.07 -6.01 -25.88
N ARG A 478 -19.13 -6.38 -24.98
CA ARG A 478 -18.10 -5.46 -24.43
C ARG A 478 -16.68 -5.89 -24.67
N ILE A 479 -16.44 -7.20 -24.81
CA ILE A 479 -15.09 -7.74 -25.02
C ILE A 479 -15.06 -8.72 -26.20
N ALA A 480 -13.88 -8.94 -26.75
CA ALA A 480 -13.69 -9.88 -27.85
C ALA A 480 -14.08 -11.32 -27.46
N ARG A 481 -14.60 -12.09 -28.41
CA ARG A 481 -15.15 -13.43 -28.14
C ARG A 481 -14.14 -14.40 -27.51
N PHE A 482 -12.87 -14.32 -27.87
CA PHE A 482 -11.83 -15.20 -27.31
C PHE A 482 -11.51 -14.90 -25.84
N LYS A 483 -11.84 -13.70 -25.34
CA LYS A 483 -11.68 -13.26 -23.95
C LYS A 483 -12.82 -13.70 -23.03
N LEU A 484 -13.95 -14.17 -23.59
CA LEU A 484 -15.10 -14.57 -22.80
C LEU A 484 -14.76 -15.71 -21.85
N PRO A 485 -15.13 -15.63 -20.57
CA PRO A 485 -14.93 -16.72 -19.62
C PRO A 485 -15.63 -17.99 -20.09
N ARG A 486 -14.94 -19.11 -20.02
CA ARG A 486 -15.51 -20.43 -20.32
C ARG A 486 -16.36 -20.98 -19.19
N ARG A 487 -16.14 -20.46 -17.99
CA ARG A 487 -16.89 -20.81 -16.78
C ARG A 487 -17.16 -19.56 -15.95
N VAL A 488 -18.32 -19.56 -15.32
CA VAL A 488 -18.68 -18.57 -14.29
C VAL A 488 -18.95 -19.34 -12.99
N VAL A 489 -18.29 -18.94 -11.92
CA VAL A 489 -18.39 -19.56 -10.60
C VAL A 489 -18.84 -18.52 -9.60
N PHE A 490 -19.81 -18.87 -8.76
CA PHE A 490 -20.23 -18.00 -7.66
C PHE A 490 -19.68 -18.53 -6.34
N MET A 491 -19.18 -17.63 -5.51
CA MET A 491 -18.63 -17.92 -4.18
C MET A 491 -19.19 -16.93 -3.15
N ASP A 492 -19.17 -17.30 -1.87
CA ASP A 492 -19.59 -16.42 -0.78
C ASP A 492 -18.58 -15.30 -0.54
N SER A 493 -17.29 -15.54 -0.78
CA SER A 493 -16.21 -14.56 -0.66
C SER A 493 -15.02 -14.96 -1.51
N LEU A 494 -14.20 -13.99 -1.92
CA LEU A 494 -12.92 -14.23 -2.59
C LEU A 494 -11.77 -14.27 -1.56
N PRO A 495 -10.77 -15.15 -1.73
CA PRO A 495 -9.57 -15.13 -0.91
C PRO A 495 -8.79 -13.83 -1.15
N LYS A 496 -8.47 -13.09 -0.08
CA LYS A 496 -7.84 -11.78 -0.15
C LYS A 496 -6.60 -11.67 0.73
N SER A 497 -5.67 -10.83 0.28
CA SER A 497 -4.57 -10.36 1.11
C SER A 497 -5.07 -9.38 2.18
N ALA A 498 -4.18 -9.04 3.13
CA ALA A 498 -4.45 -8.05 4.15
C ALA A 498 -4.84 -6.63 3.62
N LEU A 499 -4.53 -6.33 2.37
CA LEU A 499 -4.92 -5.07 1.69
C LEU A 499 -6.19 -5.20 0.85
N GLY A 500 -6.89 -6.35 0.96
CA GLY A 500 -8.09 -6.60 0.17
C GLY A 500 -7.83 -7.02 -1.28
N LYS A 501 -6.56 -7.25 -1.68
CA LYS A 501 -6.22 -7.76 -3.01
C LYS A 501 -6.56 -9.24 -3.11
N VAL A 502 -7.25 -9.64 -4.18
CA VAL A 502 -7.57 -11.05 -4.43
C VAL A 502 -6.30 -11.87 -4.63
N LEU A 503 -6.23 -13.00 -3.94
CA LEU A 503 -5.13 -13.97 -4.01
C LEU A 503 -5.44 -14.98 -5.11
N LYS A 504 -5.16 -14.62 -6.38
CA LYS A 504 -5.46 -15.45 -7.56
C LYS A 504 -4.91 -16.87 -7.48
N PRO A 505 -3.68 -17.13 -7.00
CA PRO A 505 -3.20 -18.51 -6.83
C PRO A 505 -4.04 -19.34 -5.85
N ALA A 506 -4.49 -18.77 -4.74
CA ALA A 506 -5.37 -19.45 -3.80
C ALA A 506 -6.75 -19.73 -4.42
N LEU A 507 -7.25 -18.79 -5.21
CA LEU A 507 -8.51 -18.95 -5.95
C LEU A 507 -8.40 -20.06 -7.01
N GLN A 508 -7.31 -20.11 -7.77
CA GLN A 508 -7.04 -21.20 -8.73
C GLN A 508 -6.99 -22.56 -8.06
N ALA A 509 -6.31 -22.69 -6.90
CA ALA A 509 -6.24 -23.93 -6.16
C ALA A 509 -7.64 -24.43 -5.69
N GLN A 510 -8.50 -23.52 -5.25
CA GLN A 510 -9.88 -23.83 -4.88
C GLN A 510 -10.71 -24.33 -6.09
N LEU A 511 -10.51 -23.73 -7.27
CA LEU A 511 -11.22 -24.12 -8.50
C LEU A 511 -10.80 -25.49 -9.05
N VAL A 512 -9.56 -25.89 -8.84
CA VAL A 512 -9.04 -27.22 -9.22
C VAL A 512 -9.54 -28.32 -8.27
N GLY A 513 -9.70 -27.99 -6.98
CA GLY A 513 -10.17 -28.92 -5.95
C GLY A 513 -11.71 -29.05 -5.81
N ALA A 514 -12.47 -28.16 -6.42
CA ALA A 514 -13.93 -28.12 -6.28
C ALA A 514 -14.61 -29.14 -7.24
N ASN A 515 -15.43 -30.02 -6.66
CA ASN A 515 -16.29 -30.95 -7.39
C ASN A 515 -17.31 -30.17 -8.28
N PRO A 516 -17.68 -30.66 -9.50
CA PRO A 516 -18.47 -29.94 -10.50
C PRO A 516 -19.90 -29.51 -10.12
N SER A 517 -20.39 -29.82 -8.92
CA SER A 517 -21.81 -29.65 -8.52
C SER A 517 -22.26 -28.20 -8.31
N HIS A 518 -21.36 -27.20 -8.33
CA HIS A 518 -21.68 -25.77 -8.27
C HIS A 518 -21.20 -24.99 -9.50
N VAL A 519 -20.95 -25.69 -10.60
CA VAL A 519 -20.34 -25.12 -11.80
C VAL A 519 -21.33 -25.18 -12.95
N THR A 520 -21.92 -24.06 -13.30
CA THR A 520 -22.64 -23.91 -14.59
C THR A 520 -21.61 -23.63 -15.69
N GLY A 521 -21.17 -24.68 -16.38
CA GLY A 521 -20.39 -24.57 -17.60
C GLY A 521 -21.31 -24.59 -18.82
N ILE A 522 -21.20 -23.62 -19.70
CA ILE A 522 -21.79 -23.70 -21.03
C ILE A 522 -20.72 -24.33 -21.92
N ASN A 523 -20.99 -25.57 -22.40
CA ASN A 523 -20.23 -26.14 -23.49
C ASN A 523 -20.54 -25.36 -24.77
N PRO A 524 -19.52 -25.04 -25.63
CA PRO A 524 -19.70 -24.29 -26.87
C PRO A 524 -20.51 -25.04 -27.91
#